data_5c84c8178f85ffafd6c1392f0a50e9df
#
_entry.id   5c84c8178f85ffafd6c1392f0a50e9df
#
_cell.length_a   1.000
_cell.length_b   1.000
_cell.length_c   1.000
_cell.angle_alpha   90.00
_cell.angle_beta   90.00
_cell.angle_gamma   90.00
#
_symmetry.space_group_name_H-M   'P 1'
#
loop_
_entity.id
_entity.type
_entity.pdbx_description
1 polymer ?
#
loop_
_entity_poly.entity_id
_entity_poly.type
_entity_poly.pdbx_seq_one_letter_code
_entity_poly.pdbx_strand_id
1 'polypeptide(L)'
;MTEPRIGVDVGGTFTDVVLVVGDDLVTAKVPTTDDQSVGVMAGIEKACDEAGVDPGSVGRFAHAMTVSVNALLERNGAKTALVATEGFEDVLEIGRQARPDLYDLDAEKPIPLVPRRRRFGIDERATPEGIDRPVSEGDVRRLAADIDDSGAESVAVCLLHAYAHPENEATVAAGLRDELDVPVSASHEVLPEFREFERTATTAADAYVRPGTGGYLGRLLDRARETGLPDPRIMQSNGGVADVETVRSRAVTTVLSGPAAGVVGA
;
A
#
# COMPACT_ATOMS: atom_id res chain seq x y z
N MET A 1 19.21 24.73 20.90
CA MET A 1 17.74 24.60 20.90
C MET A 1 17.41 23.34 20.10
N THR A 2 16.50 22.50 20.57
CA THR A 2 16.03 21.34 19.83
C THR A 2 15.24 21.82 18.61
N GLU A 3 15.52 21.26 17.44
CA GLU A 3 14.80 21.57 16.20
C GLU A 3 13.29 21.25 16.35
N PRO A 4 12.39 22.13 15.84
CA PRO A 4 10.96 21.87 15.84
C PRO A 4 10.61 20.54 15.15
N ARG A 5 9.56 19.86 15.62
CA ARG A 5 9.11 18.56 15.10
C ARG A 5 7.62 18.61 14.85
N ILE A 6 7.18 18.10 13.69
CA ILE A 6 5.77 18.03 13.29
C ILE A 6 5.33 16.57 13.24
N GLY A 7 4.15 16.31 13.81
CA GLY A 7 3.36 15.09 13.61
C GLY A 7 2.02 15.43 12.98
N VAL A 8 1.62 14.68 11.96
CA VAL A 8 0.33 14.85 11.29
C VAL A 8 -0.40 13.51 11.23
N ASP A 9 -1.66 13.52 11.62
CA ASP A 9 -2.58 12.38 11.43
C ASP A 9 -3.76 12.82 10.56
N VAL A 10 -3.91 12.14 9.41
CA VAL A 10 -5.01 12.39 8.48
C VAL A 10 -6.10 11.35 8.71
N GLY A 11 -7.21 11.79 9.30
CA GLY A 11 -8.44 11.02 9.41
C GLY A 11 -9.39 11.27 8.23
N GLY A 12 -10.51 10.53 8.20
CA GLY A 12 -11.53 10.68 7.17
C GLY A 12 -12.25 12.05 7.16
N THR A 13 -12.32 12.74 8.31
CA THR A 13 -13.07 14.00 8.48
C THR A 13 -12.16 15.18 8.81
N PHE A 14 -11.14 14.96 9.63
CA PHE A 14 -10.22 16.00 10.06
C PHE A 14 -8.78 15.53 9.94
N THR A 15 -7.91 16.50 9.72
CA THR A 15 -6.46 16.36 9.81
C THR A 15 -6.01 17.05 11.09
N ASP A 16 -5.33 16.30 11.95
CA ASP A 16 -4.78 16.77 13.21
C ASP A 16 -3.27 16.97 13.05
N VAL A 17 -2.77 18.14 13.47
CA VAL A 17 -1.36 18.51 13.42
C VAL A 17 -0.87 18.84 14.82
N VAL A 18 0.30 18.33 15.16
CA VAL A 18 1.00 18.64 16.40
C VAL A 18 2.39 19.17 16.06
N LEU A 19 2.72 20.36 16.53
CA LEU A 19 4.05 20.96 16.43
C LEU A 19 4.68 21.06 17.83
N VAL A 20 5.88 20.52 17.98
CA VAL A 20 6.66 20.58 19.23
C VAL A 20 7.86 21.49 19.04
N VAL A 21 7.95 22.53 19.87
CA VAL A 21 9.03 23.54 19.85
C VAL A 21 9.63 23.63 21.24
N GLY A 22 10.80 23.02 21.46
CA GLY A 22 11.35 22.88 22.79
C GLY A 22 10.42 22.06 23.69
N ASP A 23 9.89 22.69 24.76
CA ASP A 23 8.92 22.09 25.68
C ASP A 23 7.46 22.49 25.36
N ASP A 24 7.25 23.39 24.40
CA ASP A 24 5.92 23.84 24.01
C ASP A 24 5.30 22.92 22.96
N LEU A 25 3.98 22.76 23.06
CA LEU A 25 3.18 21.95 22.16
C LEU A 25 2.03 22.81 21.59
N VAL A 26 2.02 22.95 20.26
CA VAL A 26 0.97 23.64 19.51
C VAL A 26 0.20 22.61 18.68
N THR A 27 -1.12 22.70 18.69
CA THR A 27 -1.99 21.78 17.94
C THR A 27 -2.88 22.54 16.96
N ALA A 28 -3.02 22.03 15.77
CA ALA A 28 -3.97 22.53 14.79
C ALA A 28 -4.88 21.41 14.30
N LYS A 29 -6.13 21.73 14.09
CA LYS A 29 -7.15 20.85 13.49
C LYS A 29 -7.76 21.53 12.30
N VAL A 30 -7.80 20.85 11.16
CA VAL A 30 -8.39 21.35 9.91
C VAL A 30 -9.29 20.26 9.29
N PRO A 31 -10.32 20.64 8.51
CA PRO A 31 -11.09 19.66 7.76
C PRO A 31 -10.19 18.91 6.76
N THR A 32 -10.41 17.61 6.62
CA THR A 32 -9.79 16.83 5.54
C THR A 32 -10.37 17.26 4.20
N THR A 33 -9.51 17.45 3.21
CA THR A 33 -9.87 17.89 1.85
C THR A 33 -9.84 16.71 0.88
N ASP A 34 -10.48 16.82 -0.29
CA ASP A 34 -10.46 15.78 -1.33
C ASP A 34 -9.01 15.43 -1.74
N ASP A 35 -8.16 16.42 -1.97
CA ASP A 35 -6.71 16.24 -1.99
C ASP A 35 -6.18 16.42 -0.57
N GLN A 36 -6.02 15.32 0.14
CA GLN A 36 -5.59 15.34 1.54
C GLN A 36 -4.24 16.04 1.76
N SER A 37 -3.36 16.08 0.75
CA SER A 37 -2.08 16.80 0.85
C SER A 37 -2.26 18.31 1.04
N VAL A 38 -3.35 18.89 0.52
CA VAL A 38 -3.70 20.31 0.73
C VAL A 38 -4.09 20.55 2.20
N GLY A 39 -4.95 19.69 2.76
CA GLY A 39 -5.36 19.78 4.16
C GLY A 39 -4.19 19.63 5.12
N VAL A 40 -3.26 18.70 4.83
CA VAL A 40 -2.02 18.54 5.61
C VAL A 40 -1.21 19.83 5.63
N MET A 41 -0.93 20.41 4.46
CA MET A 41 -0.14 21.64 4.39
C MET A 41 -0.82 22.83 5.08
N ALA A 42 -2.14 22.99 4.90
CA ALA A 42 -2.92 24.04 5.61
C ALA A 42 -2.86 23.88 7.14
N GLY A 43 -2.93 22.62 7.62
CA GLY A 43 -2.80 22.34 9.05
C GLY A 43 -1.40 22.64 9.59
N ILE A 44 -0.36 22.30 8.84
CA ILE A 44 1.04 22.60 9.18
C ILE A 44 1.27 24.13 9.21
N GLU A 45 0.85 24.85 8.16
CA GLU A 45 0.96 26.30 8.08
C GLU A 45 0.29 26.97 9.30
N LYS A 46 -0.94 26.58 9.62
CA LYS A 46 -1.66 27.07 10.78
C LYS A 46 -0.91 26.85 12.09
N ALA A 47 -0.36 25.65 12.30
CA ALA A 47 0.41 25.35 13.53
C ALA A 47 1.72 26.14 13.58
N CYS A 48 2.40 26.32 12.46
CA CYS A 48 3.64 27.12 12.37
C CYS A 48 3.36 28.60 12.62
N ASP A 49 2.30 29.17 12.05
CA ASP A 49 1.89 30.57 12.29
C ASP A 49 1.58 30.82 13.76
N GLU A 50 0.81 29.92 14.41
CA GLU A 50 0.45 30.02 15.82
C GLU A 50 1.69 29.94 16.74
N ALA A 51 2.68 29.12 16.37
CA ALA A 51 3.94 28.98 17.11
C ALA A 51 4.97 30.06 16.76
N GLY A 52 4.79 30.84 15.69
CA GLY A 52 5.78 31.77 15.16
C GLY A 52 7.03 31.07 14.62
N VAL A 53 6.87 29.87 14.05
CA VAL A 53 7.94 29.00 13.52
C VAL A 53 7.93 29.02 12.00
N ASP A 54 9.10 29.23 11.39
CA ASP A 54 9.27 29.05 9.95
C ASP A 54 9.20 27.55 9.60
N PRO A 55 8.34 27.09 8.68
CA PRO A 55 8.29 25.71 8.22
C PRO A 55 9.65 25.14 7.80
N GLY A 56 10.51 25.96 7.17
CA GLY A 56 11.88 25.58 6.78
C GLY A 56 12.82 25.30 7.94
N SER A 57 12.46 25.67 9.17
CA SER A 57 13.23 25.38 10.39
C SER A 57 12.86 24.04 11.06
N VAL A 58 11.83 23.37 10.55
CA VAL A 58 11.37 22.07 11.07
C VAL A 58 12.38 20.99 10.74
N GLY A 59 12.86 20.27 11.76
CA GLY A 59 13.87 19.23 11.59
C GLY A 59 13.28 17.83 11.34
N ARG A 60 12.00 17.59 11.70
CA ARG A 60 11.34 16.29 11.53
C ARG A 60 9.86 16.46 11.19
N PHE A 61 9.41 15.71 10.18
CA PHE A 61 8.01 15.62 9.79
C PHE A 61 7.57 14.13 9.80
N ALA A 62 6.73 13.76 10.75
CA ALA A 62 6.11 12.43 10.86
C ALA A 62 4.66 12.49 10.37
N HIS A 63 4.22 11.50 9.62
CA HIS A 63 2.90 11.48 9.00
C HIS A 63 2.23 10.11 9.12
N ALA A 64 1.04 10.07 9.73
CA ALA A 64 0.11 8.95 9.73
C ALA A 64 -1.07 9.26 8.80
N MET A 65 -1.62 8.23 8.14
CA MET A 65 -2.67 8.43 7.15
C MET A 65 -3.68 7.28 7.13
N THR A 66 -4.91 7.58 6.72
CA THR A 66 -5.99 6.60 6.53
C THR A 66 -6.32 6.29 5.07
N VAL A 67 -5.56 6.85 4.11
CA VAL A 67 -5.79 6.70 2.65
C VAL A 67 -5.96 5.23 2.26
N SER A 68 -5.00 4.38 2.64
CA SER A 68 -5.00 2.95 2.29
C SER A 68 -6.16 2.19 2.94
N VAL A 69 -6.50 2.52 4.21
CA VAL A 69 -7.62 1.88 4.91
C VAL A 69 -8.95 2.28 4.27
N ASN A 70 -9.13 3.57 3.98
CA ASN A 70 -10.35 4.06 3.34
C ASN A 70 -10.54 3.44 1.96
N ALA A 71 -9.47 3.33 1.15
CA ALA A 71 -9.54 2.68 -0.15
C ALA A 71 -10.03 1.22 -0.06
N LEU A 72 -9.60 0.47 0.97
CA LEU A 72 -10.04 -0.90 1.20
C LEU A 72 -11.51 -0.97 1.69
N LEU A 73 -11.90 -0.10 2.63
CA LEU A 73 -13.25 -0.11 3.22
C LEU A 73 -14.32 0.36 2.23
N GLU A 74 -14.02 1.43 1.48
CA GLU A 74 -14.92 2.04 0.49
C GLU A 74 -14.88 1.34 -0.86
N ARG A 75 -13.96 0.39 -1.05
CA ARG A 75 -13.73 -0.35 -2.29
C ARG A 75 -13.50 0.55 -3.51
N ASN A 76 -12.78 1.64 -3.32
CA ASN A 76 -12.45 2.64 -4.36
C ASN A 76 -10.95 2.62 -4.77
N GLY A 77 -10.22 1.53 -4.50
CA GLY A 77 -8.84 1.35 -4.97
C GLY A 77 -8.75 1.01 -6.46
N ALA A 78 -7.53 0.74 -6.92
CA ALA A 78 -7.22 0.50 -8.31
C ALA A 78 -7.88 -0.79 -8.86
N LYS A 79 -8.18 -0.80 -10.16
CA LYS A 79 -8.57 -2.02 -10.87
C LYS A 79 -7.38 -2.96 -10.95
N THR A 80 -7.30 -3.90 -10.02
CA THR A 80 -6.16 -4.79 -9.86
C THR A 80 -6.31 -6.07 -10.66
N ALA A 81 -5.24 -6.50 -11.34
CA ALA A 81 -5.06 -7.86 -11.86
C ALA A 81 -4.29 -8.71 -10.84
N LEU A 82 -4.57 -10.02 -10.82
CA LEU A 82 -3.80 -11.03 -10.07
C LEU A 82 -3.17 -12.00 -11.03
N VAL A 83 -1.89 -12.24 -10.92
CA VAL A 83 -1.16 -13.32 -11.57
C VAL A 83 -0.84 -14.39 -10.53
N ALA A 84 -1.24 -15.61 -10.80
CA ALA A 84 -1.00 -16.79 -9.97
C ALA A 84 -0.40 -17.93 -10.80
N THR A 85 0.15 -18.94 -10.15
CA THR A 85 0.48 -20.22 -10.80
C THR A 85 -0.79 -20.78 -11.44
N GLU A 86 -0.72 -21.28 -12.67
CA GLU A 86 -1.85 -21.85 -13.39
C GLU A 86 -2.56 -22.93 -12.55
N GLY A 87 -3.91 -22.81 -12.47
CA GLY A 87 -4.77 -23.63 -11.63
C GLY A 87 -4.94 -23.15 -10.18
N PHE A 88 -4.25 -22.06 -9.78
CA PHE A 88 -4.33 -21.47 -8.44
C PHE A 88 -4.91 -20.04 -8.43
N GLU A 89 -5.54 -19.59 -9.52
CA GLU A 89 -6.10 -18.26 -9.67
C GLU A 89 -7.23 -17.98 -8.67
N ASP A 90 -7.87 -19.04 -8.17
CA ASP A 90 -9.02 -18.93 -7.28
C ASP A 90 -8.69 -18.97 -5.79
N VAL A 91 -7.40 -18.86 -5.41
CA VAL A 91 -6.97 -18.80 -3.99
C VAL A 91 -7.72 -17.73 -3.21
N LEU A 92 -7.95 -16.54 -3.80
CA LEU A 92 -8.71 -15.45 -3.15
C LEU A 92 -10.18 -15.79 -2.93
N GLU A 93 -10.79 -16.59 -3.84
CA GLU A 93 -12.19 -17.02 -3.74
C GLU A 93 -12.34 -18.13 -2.71
N ILE A 94 -11.46 -19.12 -2.79
CA ILE A 94 -11.47 -20.29 -1.90
C ILE A 94 -11.18 -19.84 -0.45
N GLY A 95 -10.18 -18.96 -0.29
CA GLY A 95 -9.74 -18.50 1.02
C GLY A 95 -9.32 -19.69 1.90
N ARG A 96 -9.64 -19.62 3.18
CA ARG A 96 -9.42 -20.72 4.13
C ARG A 96 -10.57 -21.74 4.15
N GLN A 97 -11.49 -21.70 3.16
CA GLN A 97 -12.67 -22.53 3.09
C GLN A 97 -13.62 -22.44 4.31
N ALA A 98 -13.44 -21.42 5.15
CA ALA A 98 -14.33 -21.15 6.25
C ALA A 98 -15.69 -20.65 5.74
N ARG A 99 -16.80 -21.16 6.30
CA ARG A 99 -18.13 -20.62 6.04
C ARG A 99 -18.26 -19.25 6.75
N PRO A 100 -18.90 -18.25 6.12
CA PRO A 100 -19.17 -16.97 6.78
C PRO A 100 -20.02 -17.12 8.03
N ASP A 101 -21.01 -18.01 7.98
CA ASP A 101 -21.82 -18.43 9.12
C ASP A 101 -22.01 -19.95 9.07
N LEU A 102 -21.96 -20.61 10.23
CA LEU A 102 -22.12 -22.07 10.34
C LEU A 102 -23.56 -22.53 10.16
N TYR A 103 -24.52 -21.68 10.50
CA TYR A 103 -25.95 -22.00 10.58
C TYR A 103 -26.79 -21.31 9.50
N ASP A 104 -26.21 -20.32 8.78
CA ASP A 104 -26.84 -19.68 7.64
C ASP A 104 -26.22 -20.20 6.34
N LEU A 105 -27.02 -20.98 5.60
CA LEU A 105 -26.59 -21.55 4.32
C LEU A 105 -26.56 -20.55 3.18
N ASP A 106 -27.24 -19.41 3.33
CA ASP A 106 -27.31 -18.34 2.35
C ASP A 106 -26.27 -17.23 2.61
N ALA A 107 -25.47 -17.36 3.68
CA ALA A 107 -24.43 -16.40 4.00
C ALA A 107 -23.33 -16.39 2.91
N GLU A 108 -23.17 -15.25 2.28
CA GLU A 108 -22.18 -15.04 1.22
C GLU A 108 -20.81 -14.62 1.78
N LYS A 109 -19.73 -15.10 1.14
CA LYS A 109 -18.38 -14.63 1.46
C LYS A 109 -18.19 -13.19 1.00
N PRO A 110 -17.31 -12.40 1.67
CA PRO A 110 -16.92 -11.10 1.16
C PRO A 110 -16.37 -11.21 -0.27
N ILE A 111 -16.82 -10.34 -1.15
CA ILE A 111 -16.34 -10.28 -2.54
C ILE A 111 -14.83 -9.99 -2.54
N PRO A 112 -13.99 -10.82 -3.19
CA PRO A 112 -12.55 -10.57 -3.30
C PRO A 112 -12.22 -9.20 -3.92
N LEU A 113 -11.06 -8.63 -3.58
CA LEU A 113 -10.60 -7.37 -4.17
C LEU A 113 -10.35 -7.49 -5.67
N VAL A 114 -9.88 -8.67 -6.11
CA VAL A 114 -9.64 -8.97 -7.52
C VAL A 114 -10.73 -9.89 -8.03
N PRO A 115 -11.61 -9.45 -8.95
CA PRO A 115 -12.65 -10.28 -9.52
C PRO A 115 -12.07 -11.35 -10.46
N ARG A 116 -12.77 -12.50 -10.63
CA ARG A 116 -12.29 -13.66 -11.42
C ARG A 116 -11.81 -13.29 -12.83
N ARG A 117 -12.48 -12.36 -13.50
CA ARG A 117 -12.10 -11.90 -14.85
C ARG A 117 -10.74 -11.17 -14.95
N ARG A 118 -10.12 -10.81 -13.83
CA ARG A 118 -8.79 -10.19 -13.75
C ARG A 118 -7.80 -11.07 -13.00
N ARG A 119 -8.07 -12.37 -12.89
CA ARG A 119 -7.13 -13.34 -12.34
C ARG A 119 -6.58 -14.16 -13.47
N PHE A 120 -5.29 -14.17 -13.64
CA PHE A 120 -4.56 -14.80 -14.73
C PHE A 120 -3.66 -15.90 -14.19
N GLY A 121 -3.62 -17.05 -14.86
CA GLY A 121 -2.66 -18.12 -14.59
C GLY A 121 -1.44 -17.99 -15.49
N ILE A 122 -0.27 -18.34 -14.95
CA ILE A 122 0.96 -18.49 -15.73
C ILE A 122 1.51 -19.92 -15.56
N ASP A 123 1.90 -20.54 -16.68
CA ASP A 123 2.46 -21.90 -16.65
C ASP A 123 3.88 -21.87 -16.10
N GLU A 124 3.98 -22.20 -14.82
CA GLU A 124 5.22 -22.34 -14.08
C GLU A 124 5.03 -23.33 -12.92
N ARG A 125 6.12 -23.77 -12.32
CA ARG A 125 6.03 -24.54 -11.08
C ARG A 125 7.27 -24.35 -10.23
N ALA A 126 7.08 -23.82 -9.06
CA ALA A 126 8.01 -23.95 -7.94
C ALA A 126 7.46 -24.97 -6.94
N THR A 127 8.37 -25.68 -6.28
CA THR A 127 8.12 -26.67 -5.21
C THR A 127 8.92 -26.27 -3.97
N PRO A 128 8.74 -26.93 -2.82
CA PRO A 128 9.62 -26.69 -1.66
C PRO A 128 11.11 -26.99 -1.94
N GLU A 129 11.41 -27.83 -2.93
CA GLU A 129 12.77 -28.27 -3.29
C GLU A 129 13.44 -27.36 -4.33
N GLY A 130 12.66 -26.51 -5.04
CA GLY A 130 13.21 -25.61 -6.07
C GLY A 130 12.23 -25.37 -7.24
N ILE A 131 12.76 -24.80 -8.32
CA ILE A 131 12.01 -24.57 -9.56
C ILE A 131 11.95 -25.85 -10.37
N ASP A 132 10.75 -26.40 -10.54
CA ASP A 132 10.47 -27.59 -11.36
C ASP A 132 10.19 -27.19 -12.82
N ARG A 133 9.43 -26.08 -13.01
CA ARG A 133 9.14 -25.50 -14.33
C ARG A 133 9.41 -24.01 -14.33
N PRO A 134 10.44 -23.56 -15.07
CA PRO A 134 10.73 -22.13 -15.16
C PRO A 134 9.71 -21.41 -16.06
N VAL A 135 9.46 -20.13 -15.76
CA VAL A 135 8.66 -19.24 -16.61
C VAL A 135 9.39 -18.94 -17.91
N SER A 136 8.67 -18.90 -19.04
CA SER A 136 9.22 -18.43 -20.30
C SER A 136 8.93 -16.94 -20.54
N GLU A 137 9.87 -16.21 -21.15
CA GLU A 137 9.64 -14.80 -21.54
C GLU A 137 8.44 -14.64 -22.50
N GLY A 138 8.18 -15.63 -23.35
CA GLY A 138 7.06 -15.62 -24.26
C GLY A 138 5.70 -15.67 -23.55
N ASP A 139 5.63 -16.41 -22.43
CA ASP A 139 4.43 -16.47 -21.59
C ASP A 139 4.21 -15.15 -20.86
N VAL A 140 5.28 -14.51 -20.36
CA VAL A 140 5.20 -13.21 -19.70
C VAL A 140 4.68 -12.12 -20.65
N ARG A 141 5.15 -12.08 -21.91
CA ARG A 141 4.66 -11.12 -22.90
C ARG A 141 3.20 -11.32 -23.26
N ARG A 142 2.74 -12.58 -23.40
CA ARG A 142 1.31 -12.86 -23.64
C ARG A 142 0.46 -12.44 -22.44
N LEU A 143 0.92 -12.77 -21.26
CA LEU A 143 0.28 -12.37 -20.00
C LEU A 143 0.18 -10.85 -19.87
N ALA A 144 1.22 -10.11 -20.21
CA ALA A 144 1.21 -8.64 -20.19
C ALA A 144 0.13 -8.08 -21.14
N ALA A 145 0.00 -8.62 -22.36
CA ALA A 145 -1.03 -8.19 -23.29
C ALA A 145 -2.46 -8.48 -22.75
N ASP A 146 -2.69 -9.67 -22.16
CA ASP A 146 -3.98 -10.02 -21.56
C ASP A 146 -4.34 -9.11 -20.36
N ILE A 147 -3.34 -8.71 -19.56
CA ILE A 147 -3.51 -7.80 -18.44
C ILE A 147 -3.84 -6.38 -18.93
N ASP A 148 -3.15 -5.88 -19.94
CA ASP A 148 -3.41 -4.58 -20.57
C ASP A 148 -4.82 -4.51 -21.13
N ASP A 149 -5.24 -5.51 -21.89
CA ASP A 149 -6.59 -5.65 -22.43
C ASP A 149 -7.68 -5.68 -21.35
N SER A 150 -7.36 -6.14 -20.13
CA SER A 150 -8.29 -6.15 -18.99
C SER A 150 -8.56 -4.76 -18.40
N GLY A 151 -7.77 -3.75 -18.80
CA GLY A 151 -7.81 -2.41 -18.26
C GLY A 151 -7.41 -2.35 -16.78
N ALA A 152 -6.48 -3.21 -16.35
CA ALA A 152 -5.94 -3.19 -15.00
C ALA A 152 -5.08 -1.93 -14.78
N GLU A 153 -5.20 -1.34 -13.59
CA GLU A 153 -4.45 -0.15 -13.13
C GLU A 153 -3.30 -0.52 -12.18
N SER A 154 -3.22 -1.79 -11.79
CA SER A 154 -2.15 -2.36 -10.97
C SER A 154 -2.15 -3.88 -11.10
N VAL A 155 -1.02 -4.52 -10.79
CA VAL A 155 -0.85 -5.97 -10.85
C VAL A 155 -0.31 -6.51 -9.54
N ALA A 156 -0.93 -7.56 -9.02
CA ALA A 156 -0.40 -8.42 -7.96
C ALA A 156 0.15 -9.71 -8.59
N VAL A 157 1.37 -10.10 -8.27
CA VAL A 157 1.96 -11.37 -8.67
C VAL A 157 2.17 -12.22 -7.42
N CYS A 158 1.56 -13.40 -7.36
CA CYS A 158 1.68 -14.30 -6.23
C CYS A 158 1.74 -15.76 -6.71
N LEU A 159 2.96 -16.26 -6.92
CA LEU A 159 3.19 -17.62 -7.39
C LEU A 159 3.41 -18.57 -6.21
N LEU A 160 3.13 -19.86 -6.43
CA LEU A 160 3.37 -20.88 -5.42
C LEU A 160 4.86 -20.92 -5.02
N HIS A 161 5.11 -21.12 -3.74
CA HIS A 161 6.46 -21.25 -3.16
C HIS A 161 7.42 -20.07 -3.41
N ALA A 162 6.94 -18.91 -3.92
CA ALA A 162 7.80 -17.74 -4.19
C ALA A 162 8.46 -17.16 -2.93
N TYR A 163 7.97 -17.48 -1.73
CA TYR A 163 8.61 -17.13 -0.45
C TYR A 163 9.95 -17.84 -0.24
N ALA A 164 10.13 -19.02 -0.82
CA ALA A 164 11.35 -19.85 -0.73
C ALA A 164 12.16 -19.81 -2.04
N HIS A 165 11.48 -19.78 -3.18
CA HIS A 165 12.04 -19.82 -4.53
C HIS A 165 11.44 -18.71 -5.38
N PRO A 166 11.92 -17.44 -5.26
CA PRO A 166 11.33 -16.28 -5.90
C PRO A 166 11.65 -16.15 -7.39
N GLU A 167 12.47 -17.00 -7.97
CA GLU A 167 13.07 -16.82 -9.30
C GLU A 167 11.99 -16.68 -10.40
N ASN A 168 10.96 -17.55 -10.41
CA ASN A 168 9.85 -17.46 -11.37
C ASN A 168 9.05 -16.18 -11.16
N GLU A 169 8.69 -15.87 -9.91
CA GLU A 169 7.91 -14.68 -9.59
C GLU A 169 8.67 -13.40 -9.91
N ALA A 170 9.97 -13.36 -9.63
CA ALA A 170 10.84 -12.24 -9.96
C ALA A 170 10.94 -12.02 -11.49
N THR A 171 11.03 -13.11 -12.26
CA THR A 171 11.02 -13.06 -13.74
C THR A 171 9.71 -12.50 -14.26
N VAL A 172 8.57 -12.97 -13.74
CA VAL A 172 7.24 -12.44 -14.11
C VAL A 172 7.12 -10.97 -13.73
N ALA A 173 7.47 -10.62 -12.50
CA ALA A 173 7.35 -9.24 -12.02
C ALA A 173 8.23 -8.27 -12.81
N ALA A 174 9.47 -8.66 -13.13
CA ALA A 174 10.37 -7.86 -13.95
C ALA A 174 9.81 -7.66 -15.37
N GLY A 175 9.40 -8.74 -16.04
CA GLY A 175 8.86 -8.65 -17.40
C GLY A 175 7.56 -7.85 -17.46
N LEU A 176 6.67 -7.97 -16.46
CA LEU A 176 5.46 -7.14 -16.40
C LEU A 176 5.77 -5.65 -16.14
N ARG A 177 6.82 -5.33 -15.37
CA ARG A 177 7.28 -3.94 -15.16
C ARG A 177 7.90 -3.33 -16.42
N ASP A 178 8.47 -4.16 -17.30
CA ASP A 178 9.04 -3.72 -18.57
C ASP A 178 7.97 -3.53 -19.66
N GLU A 179 6.89 -4.31 -19.64
CA GLU A 179 5.84 -4.31 -20.66
C GLU A 179 4.62 -3.42 -20.31
N LEU A 180 4.41 -3.08 -19.02
CA LEU A 180 3.22 -2.37 -18.54
C LEU A 180 3.57 -1.06 -17.84
N ASP A 181 2.79 -0.02 -18.08
CA ASP A 181 2.89 1.29 -17.41
C ASP A 181 2.12 1.33 -16.07
N VAL A 182 1.95 0.19 -15.38
CA VAL A 182 1.22 0.11 -14.10
C VAL A 182 2.08 -0.50 -13.01
N PRO A 183 1.87 -0.15 -11.73
CA PRO A 183 2.64 -0.72 -10.64
C PRO A 183 2.41 -2.22 -10.50
N VAL A 184 3.50 -2.97 -10.27
CA VAL A 184 3.51 -4.41 -10.06
C VAL A 184 4.00 -4.73 -8.65
N SER A 185 3.17 -5.36 -7.84
CA SER A 185 3.48 -5.84 -6.50
C SER A 185 3.72 -7.35 -6.53
N ALA A 186 4.93 -7.79 -6.21
CA ALA A 186 5.30 -9.21 -6.15
C ALA A 186 5.29 -9.74 -4.72
N SER A 187 4.77 -10.94 -4.50
CA SER A 187 4.54 -11.47 -3.16
C SER A 187 5.82 -11.69 -2.36
N HIS A 188 6.91 -12.08 -3.02
CA HIS A 188 8.22 -12.24 -2.37
C HIS A 188 8.83 -10.90 -1.90
N GLU A 189 8.40 -9.77 -2.47
CA GLU A 189 8.79 -8.43 -2.03
C GLU A 189 7.85 -7.89 -0.93
N VAL A 190 6.54 -8.18 -1.03
CA VAL A 190 5.50 -7.64 -0.13
C VAL A 190 5.41 -8.43 1.16
N LEU A 191 5.28 -9.76 1.09
CA LEU A 191 5.10 -10.66 2.23
C LEU A 191 5.70 -12.04 1.92
N PRO A 192 7.01 -12.27 2.11
CA PRO A 192 7.67 -13.54 1.81
C PRO A 192 7.36 -14.63 2.86
N GLU A 193 6.08 -14.99 3.02
CA GLU A 193 5.61 -16.00 3.95
C GLU A 193 4.94 -17.18 3.25
N PHE A 194 4.90 -18.36 3.90
CA PHE A 194 4.51 -19.62 3.29
C PHE A 194 3.00 -19.82 3.06
N ARG A 195 2.13 -19.00 3.63
CA ARG A 195 0.66 -19.14 3.54
C ARG A 195 0.10 -18.52 2.27
N GLU A 196 -0.33 -19.32 1.31
CA GLU A 196 -0.75 -18.88 -0.03
C GLU A 196 -1.88 -17.87 0.02
N PHE A 197 -2.95 -18.11 0.84
CA PHE A 197 -4.08 -17.20 0.90
C PHE A 197 -3.68 -15.84 1.49
N GLU A 198 -3.03 -15.82 2.65
CA GLU A 198 -2.62 -14.58 3.31
C GLU A 198 -1.63 -13.80 2.47
N ARG A 199 -0.67 -14.49 1.84
CA ARG A 199 0.30 -13.86 0.95
C ARG A 199 -0.39 -13.26 -0.28
N THR A 200 -1.27 -14.00 -0.94
CA THR A 200 -2.04 -13.52 -2.10
C THR A 200 -2.95 -12.36 -1.72
N ALA A 201 -3.68 -12.47 -0.60
CA ALA A 201 -4.59 -11.42 -0.14
C ALA A 201 -3.85 -10.13 0.22
N THR A 202 -2.69 -10.24 0.89
CA THR A 202 -1.85 -9.08 1.24
C THR A 202 -1.24 -8.44 0.01
N THR A 203 -0.73 -9.23 -0.94
CA THR A 203 -0.17 -8.73 -2.20
C THR A 203 -1.24 -8.07 -3.07
N ALA A 204 -2.45 -8.66 -3.14
CA ALA A 204 -3.58 -8.05 -3.84
C ALA A 204 -4.02 -6.73 -3.17
N ALA A 205 -4.02 -6.66 -1.82
CA ALA A 205 -4.31 -5.43 -1.11
C ALA A 205 -3.25 -4.36 -1.36
N ASP A 206 -1.96 -4.74 -1.40
CA ASP A 206 -0.87 -3.83 -1.74
C ASP A 206 -1.08 -3.23 -3.14
N ALA A 207 -1.24 -4.08 -4.15
CA ALA A 207 -1.48 -3.65 -5.52
C ALA A 207 -2.73 -2.75 -5.63
N TYR A 208 -3.78 -3.08 -4.88
CA TYR A 208 -5.05 -2.34 -4.88
C TYR A 208 -4.93 -0.91 -4.34
N VAL A 209 -4.16 -0.71 -3.27
CA VAL A 209 -4.02 0.62 -2.63
C VAL A 209 -2.84 1.43 -3.17
N ARG A 210 -1.88 0.78 -3.80
CA ARG A 210 -0.59 1.36 -4.21
C ARG A 210 -0.70 2.58 -5.13
N PRO A 211 -1.53 2.61 -6.20
CA PRO A 211 -1.64 3.78 -7.07
C PRO A 211 -2.16 5.02 -6.33
N GLY A 212 -3.23 4.88 -5.55
CA GLY A 212 -3.82 5.97 -4.77
C GLY A 212 -2.87 6.50 -3.70
N THR A 213 -2.27 5.60 -2.93
CA THR A 213 -1.29 5.93 -1.89
C THR A 213 -0.04 6.59 -2.48
N GLY A 214 0.49 6.03 -3.57
CA GLY A 214 1.67 6.56 -4.25
C GLY A 214 1.44 7.96 -4.83
N GLY A 215 0.27 8.20 -5.43
CA GLY A 215 -0.11 9.51 -5.95
C GLY A 215 -0.26 10.56 -4.83
N TYR A 216 -0.91 10.18 -3.73
CA TYR A 216 -1.04 11.03 -2.55
C TYR A 216 0.33 11.42 -1.96
N LEU A 217 1.18 10.43 -1.71
CA LEU A 217 2.50 10.65 -1.11
C LEU A 217 3.44 11.45 -2.02
N GLY A 218 3.32 11.28 -3.35
CA GLY A 218 4.05 12.12 -4.31
C GLY A 218 3.68 13.59 -4.15
N ARG A 219 2.39 13.91 -4.19
CA ARG A 219 1.92 15.30 -4.00
C ARG A 219 2.31 15.89 -2.64
N LEU A 220 2.23 15.09 -1.57
CA LEU A 220 2.64 15.54 -0.23
C LEU A 220 4.15 15.87 -0.18
N LEU A 221 4.97 15.02 -0.77
CA LEU A 221 6.43 15.21 -0.84
C LEU A 221 6.78 16.50 -1.61
N ASP A 222 6.16 16.72 -2.76
CA ASP A 222 6.39 17.91 -3.58
C ASP A 222 6.02 19.17 -2.80
N ARG A 223 4.83 19.22 -2.17
CA ARG A 223 4.38 20.35 -1.36
C ARG A 223 5.27 20.60 -0.14
N ALA A 224 5.72 19.54 0.54
CA ALA A 224 6.64 19.67 1.67
C ALA A 224 7.96 20.32 1.25
N ARG A 225 8.52 19.90 0.11
CA ARG A 225 9.75 20.48 -0.45
C ARG A 225 9.58 21.94 -0.90
N GLU A 226 8.44 22.29 -1.51
CA GLU A 226 8.11 23.67 -1.91
C GLU A 226 8.07 24.63 -0.70
N THR A 227 7.67 24.15 0.48
CA THR A 227 7.59 24.95 1.71
C THR A 227 8.85 24.85 2.58
N GLY A 228 9.88 24.12 2.14
CA GLY A 228 11.12 23.93 2.89
C GLY A 228 11.04 22.94 4.03
N LEU A 229 9.93 22.22 4.18
CA LEU A 229 9.79 21.13 5.15
C LEU A 229 10.71 19.94 4.80
N PRO A 230 11.18 19.18 5.80
CA PRO A 230 11.88 17.93 5.52
C PRO A 230 10.94 16.89 4.88
N ASP A 231 11.51 15.95 4.13
CA ASP A 231 10.75 14.83 3.55
C ASP A 231 9.98 14.08 4.65
N PRO A 232 8.67 13.81 4.45
CA PRO A 232 7.85 13.16 5.46
C PRO A 232 8.30 11.74 5.76
N ARG A 233 8.30 11.38 7.04
CA ARG A 233 8.44 10.00 7.51
C ARG A 233 7.07 9.41 7.74
N ILE A 234 6.76 8.34 7.03
CA ILE A 234 5.43 7.73 7.02
C ILE A 234 5.33 6.63 8.07
N MET A 235 4.33 6.73 8.92
CA MET A 235 4.02 5.69 9.91
C MET A 235 3.55 4.41 9.23
N GLN A 236 4.02 3.28 9.75
CA GLN A 236 3.63 1.95 9.29
C GLN A 236 2.76 1.22 10.33
N SER A 237 2.04 0.21 9.90
CA SER A 237 1.17 -0.63 10.74
C SER A 237 1.91 -1.41 11.85
N ASN A 238 3.21 -1.63 11.68
CA ASN A 238 4.08 -2.25 12.68
C ASN A 238 4.60 -1.26 13.75
N GLY A 239 4.19 0.02 13.69
CA GLY A 239 4.65 1.08 14.59
C GLY A 239 5.98 1.72 14.19
N GLY A 240 6.63 1.24 13.13
CA GLY A 240 7.83 1.85 12.56
C GLY A 240 7.50 3.04 11.65
N VAL A 241 8.57 3.71 11.16
CA VAL A 241 8.49 4.77 10.17
C VAL A 241 9.35 4.43 8.96
N ALA A 242 8.89 4.81 7.76
CA ALA A 242 9.63 4.64 6.51
C ALA A 242 9.67 5.95 5.71
N ASP A 243 10.57 6.03 4.74
CA ASP A 243 10.54 7.10 3.75
C ASP A 243 9.39 6.88 2.74
N VAL A 244 9.09 7.93 1.99
CA VAL A 244 8.01 7.94 1.00
C VAL A 244 8.22 6.86 -0.07
N GLU A 245 9.46 6.65 -0.54
CA GLU A 245 9.73 5.70 -1.62
C GLU A 245 9.54 4.25 -1.16
N THR A 246 9.96 3.92 0.04
CA THR A 246 9.70 2.61 0.66
C THR A 246 8.21 2.33 0.76
N VAL A 247 7.40 3.33 1.17
CA VAL A 247 5.94 3.16 1.28
C VAL A 247 5.29 3.08 -0.11
N ARG A 248 5.75 3.86 -1.08
CA ARG A 248 5.27 3.76 -2.47
C ARG A 248 5.52 2.39 -3.09
N SER A 249 6.58 1.70 -2.67
CA SER A 249 6.87 0.33 -3.10
C SER A 249 6.05 -0.74 -2.37
N ARG A 250 5.62 -0.50 -1.12
CA ARG A 250 4.85 -1.41 -0.26
C ARG A 250 3.76 -0.66 0.51
N ALA A 251 2.73 -0.21 -0.20
CA ALA A 251 1.67 0.64 0.33
C ALA A 251 0.82 -0.03 1.42
N VAL A 252 0.68 -1.36 1.38
CA VAL A 252 -0.05 -2.14 2.39
C VAL A 252 0.49 -1.94 3.81
N THR A 253 1.76 -1.57 3.97
CA THR A 253 2.37 -1.32 5.28
C THR A 253 1.79 -0.11 6.01
N THR A 254 1.00 0.73 5.34
CA THR A 254 0.32 1.88 5.93
C THR A 254 -1.11 1.58 6.38
N VAL A 255 -1.64 0.39 6.10
CA VAL A 255 -2.97 -0.02 6.54
C VAL A 255 -2.98 -0.08 8.07
N LEU A 256 -3.89 0.68 8.71
CA LEU A 256 -3.97 0.86 10.17
C LEU A 256 -2.76 1.59 10.81
N SER A 257 -2.02 2.41 10.05
CA SER A 257 -0.88 3.17 10.59
C SER A 257 -1.29 4.22 11.64
N GLY A 258 -2.48 4.82 11.54
CA GLY A 258 -3.00 5.77 12.54
C GLY A 258 -3.16 5.13 13.93
N PRO A 259 -3.92 4.03 14.10
CA PRO A 259 -3.98 3.29 15.36
C PRO A 259 -2.61 2.84 15.88
N ALA A 260 -1.71 2.38 15.00
CA ALA A 260 -0.34 1.98 15.38
C ALA A 260 0.46 3.17 15.93
N ALA A 261 0.35 4.35 15.31
CA ALA A 261 0.98 5.59 15.79
C ALA A 261 0.47 5.97 17.19
N GLY A 262 -0.85 5.84 17.43
CA GLY A 262 -1.46 6.10 18.73
C GLY A 262 -0.92 5.18 19.84
N VAL A 263 -0.72 3.90 19.54
CA VAL A 263 -0.14 2.93 20.50
C VAL A 263 1.33 3.23 20.79
N VAL A 264 2.12 3.61 19.79
CA VAL A 264 3.55 3.94 19.96
C VAL A 264 3.73 5.25 20.71
N GLY A 265 2.80 6.20 20.54
CA GLY A 265 2.86 7.54 21.17
C GLY A 265 2.30 7.59 22.60
N ALA A 266 1.59 6.56 23.06
CA ALA A 266 0.99 6.50 24.41
C ALA A 266 1.99 5.94 25.45
#